data_4560133844e5dd653ba9668dfe49e365
#
_entry.id   4560133844e5dd653ba9668dfe49e365
#
_cell.length_a   1.000
_cell.length_b   1.000
_cell.length_c   1.000
_cell.angle_alpha   90.00
_cell.angle_beta   90.00
_cell.angle_gamma   90.00
#
_symmetry.space_group_name_H-M   'P 1'
#
loop_
_entity.id
_entity.type
_entity.pdbx_description
1 polymer ?
#
loop_
_entity_poly.entity_id
_entity_poly.type
_entity_poly.pdbx_seq_one_letter_code
_entity_poly.pdbx_strand_id
1 'polypeptide(L)'
;MKIGLIADTHDNIENIEKAVEVFKESRTNMVIHAGDYESPEAIRFFRGVKLIGVFGNNDFDKSGIRDAFSDIGGQIKGDLYEFEVDDLIFAVYHGTQQDRRDLLIRSGKYDVVVCGHTHRTLNSKVGRTLVLNPGTAKGWFFGYMATIGIFDTLTKAVNFIDL
;
A
#
# COMPACT_ATOMS: atom_id res chain seq x y z
N MET A 1 15.27 -5.77 -3.04
CA MET A 1 14.12 -6.73 -3.04
C MET A 1 12.95 -6.17 -3.83
N LYS A 2 11.92 -7.00 -4.12
CA LYS A 2 10.67 -6.52 -4.73
C LYS A 2 9.59 -6.36 -3.67
N ILE A 3 8.91 -5.22 -3.69
CA ILE A 3 7.83 -4.87 -2.76
C ILE A 3 6.56 -4.63 -3.57
N GLY A 4 5.48 -5.37 -3.27
CA GLY A 4 4.15 -5.11 -3.80
C GLY A 4 3.53 -3.88 -3.14
N LEU A 5 2.87 -3.03 -3.91
CA LEU A 5 2.16 -1.85 -3.44
C LEU A 5 0.69 -1.96 -3.84
N ILE A 6 -0.20 -1.80 -2.88
CA ILE A 6 -1.66 -1.80 -3.10
C ILE A 6 -2.32 -0.81 -2.15
N ALA A 7 -3.43 -0.23 -2.54
CA ALA A 7 -4.23 0.68 -1.72
C ALA A 7 -5.69 0.68 -2.19
N ASP A 8 -6.57 1.19 -1.34
CA ASP A 8 -7.96 1.51 -1.72
C ASP A 8 -8.66 0.30 -2.37
N THR A 9 -8.63 -0.86 -1.67
CA THR A 9 -9.25 -2.12 -2.13
C THR A 9 -10.75 -2.13 -1.95
N HIS A 10 -11.27 -1.43 -0.91
CA HIS A 10 -12.71 -1.25 -0.67
C HIS A 10 -13.50 -2.55 -0.86
N ASP A 11 -13.08 -3.61 -0.20
CA ASP A 11 -13.70 -4.94 -0.25
C ASP A 11 -13.88 -5.56 -1.65
N ASN A 12 -13.14 -5.09 -2.66
CA ASN A 12 -13.14 -5.74 -3.96
C ASN A 12 -12.30 -7.02 -3.93
N ILE A 13 -12.92 -8.10 -3.49
CA ILE A 13 -12.27 -9.41 -3.29
C ILE A 13 -11.65 -9.92 -4.60
N GLU A 14 -12.36 -9.80 -5.73
CA GLU A 14 -11.86 -10.25 -7.03
C GLU A 14 -10.51 -9.59 -7.39
N ASN A 15 -10.41 -8.28 -7.21
CA ASN A 15 -9.18 -7.56 -7.49
C ASN A 15 -8.09 -7.82 -6.44
N ILE A 16 -8.46 -8.08 -5.18
CA ILE A 16 -7.50 -8.51 -4.16
C ILE A 16 -6.88 -9.85 -4.54
N GLU A 17 -7.69 -10.83 -4.96
CA GLU A 17 -7.19 -12.14 -5.38
C GLU A 17 -6.26 -12.03 -6.59
N LYS A 18 -6.64 -11.26 -7.64
CA LYS A 18 -5.77 -10.97 -8.78
C LYS A 18 -4.46 -10.32 -8.37
N ALA A 19 -4.52 -9.31 -7.49
CA ALA A 19 -3.33 -8.62 -6.98
C ALA A 19 -2.38 -9.60 -6.26
N VAL A 20 -2.93 -10.45 -5.38
CA VAL A 20 -2.15 -11.44 -4.63
C VAL A 20 -1.48 -12.44 -5.57
N GLU A 21 -2.16 -12.88 -6.64
CA GLU A 21 -1.59 -13.75 -7.66
C GLU A 21 -0.40 -13.06 -8.37
N VAL A 22 -0.59 -11.83 -8.84
CA VAL A 22 0.47 -11.03 -9.47
C VAL A 22 1.66 -10.85 -8.52
N PHE A 23 1.43 -10.56 -7.23
CA PHE A 23 2.51 -10.43 -6.24
C PHE A 23 3.31 -11.73 -6.07
N LYS A 24 2.63 -12.89 -6.04
CA LYS A 24 3.28 -14.21 -5.95
C LYS A 24 4.09 -14.52 -7.21
N GLU A 25 3.51 -14.32 -8.40
CA GLU A 25 4.19 -14.54 -9.68
C GLU A 25 5.41 -13.63 -9.84
N SER A 26 5.30 -12.38 -9.42
CA SER A 26 6.40 -11.40 -9.42
C SER A 26 7.47 -11.69 -8.36
N ARG A 27 7.23 -12.66 -7.47
CA ARG A 27 8.11 -13.03 -6.35
C ARG A 27 8.40 -11.83 -5.44
N THR A 28 7.35 -11.10 -5.07
CA THR A 28 7.48 -10.01 -4.10
C THR A 28 7.87 -10.57 -2.73
N ASN A 29 8.76 -9.88 -2.04
CA ASN A 29 9.23 -10.28 -0.71
C ASN A 29 8.24 -9.86 0.39
N MET A 30 7.49 -8.79 0.13
CA MET A 30 6.44 -8.27 1.00
C MET A 30 5.47 -7.41 0.20
N VAL A 31 4.29 -7.17 0.76
CA VAL A 31 3.25 -6.31 0.20
C VAL A 31 2.95 -5.20 1.20
N ILE A 32 2.92 -3.96 0.74
CA ILE A 32 2.48 -2.78 1.49
C ILE A 32 1.06 -2.45 1.04
N HIS A 33 0.12 -2.43 1.99
CA HIS A 33 -1.22 -1.90 1.75
C HIS A 33 -1.37 -0.54 2.42
N ALA A 34 -1.61 0.49 1.63
CA ALA A 34 -1.64 1.88 2.11
C ALA A 34 -3.02 2.33 2.64
N GLY A 35 -3.88 1.40 3.08
CA GLY A 35 -5.16 1.70 3.73
C GLY A 35 -6.39 1.60 2.83
N ASP A 36 -7.56 1.80 3.43
CA ASP A 36 -8.90 1.64 2.85
C ASP A 36 -9.16 0.20 2.38
N TYR A 37 -9.16 -0.72 3.37
CA TYR A 37 -9.61 -2.12 3.20
C TYR A 37 -11.12 -2.21 3.20
N GLU A 38 -11.77 -1.47 4.12
CA GLU A 38 -13.13 -1.42 4.63
C GLU A 38 -13.42 -2.52 5.64
N SER A 39 -13.31 -3.81 5.31
CA SER A 39 -13.63 -4.90 6.23
C SER A 39 -12.45 -5.79 6.60
N PRO A 40 -12.51 -6.46 7.78
CA PRO A 40 -11.56 -7.51 8.15
C PRO A 40 -11.52 -8.68 7.17
N GLU A 41 -12.64 -8.94 6.48
CA GLU A 41 -12.76 -10.06 5.54
C GLU A 41 -11.79 -9.88 4.36
N ALA A 42 -11.66 -8.67 3.81
CA ALA A 42 -10.75 -8.36 2.72
C ALA A 42 -9.29 -8.74 3.04
N ILE A 43 -8.87 -8.57 4.29
CA ILE A 43 -7.49 -8.88 4.73
C ILE A 43 -7.17 -10.36 4.59
N ARG A 44 -8.13 -11.25 4.80
CA ARG A 44 -7.91 -12.70 4.77
C ARG A 44 -7.49 -13.23 3.40
N PHE A 45 -7.85 -12.51 2.33
CA PHE A 45 -7.46 -12.87 0.96
C PHE A 45 -5.97 -12.60 0.66
N PHE A 46 -5.28 -11.83 1.52
CA PHE A 46 -3.81 -11.66 1.43
C PHE A 46 -3.03 -12.82 2.06
N ARG A 47 -3.70 -13.91 2.48
CA ARG A 47 -2.99 -15.07 3.03
C ARG A 47 -1.96 -15.62 2.05
N GLY A 48 -0.75 -15.87 2.55
CA GLY A 48 0.36 -16.39 1.76
C GLY A 48 1.29 -15.32 1.19
N VAL A 49 1.03 -14.03 1.45
CA VAL A 49 1.99 -12.93 1.24
C VAL A 49 2.32 -12.27 2.57
N LYS A 50 3.53 -11.74 2.72
CA LYS A 50 3.91 -10.95 3.89
C LYS A 50 3.30 -9.56 3.77
N LEU A 51 2.16 -9.36 4.43
CA LEU A 51 1.42 -8.09 4.37
C LEU A 51 1.81 -7.16 5.51
N ILE A 52 2.09 -5.91 5.17
CA ILE A 52 2.16 -4.80 6.14
C ILE A 52 1.20 -3.69 5.70
N GLY A 53 0.66 -2.93 6.66
CA GLY A 53 -0.30 -1.91 6.30
C GLY A 53 -0.49 -0.80 7.32
N VAL A 54 -1.28 0.18 6.91
CA VAL A 54 -1.78 1.29 7.72
C VAL A 54 -3.29 1.42 7.54
N PHE A 55 -3.96 2.10 8.45
CA PHE A 55 -5.37 2.43 8.30
C PHE A 55 -5.58 3.58 7.33
N GLY A 56 -6.62 3.48 6.52
CA GLY A 56 -7.20 4.59 5.77
C GLY A 56 -8.42 5.19 6.48
N ASN A 57 -9.09 6.12 5.83
CA ASN A 57 -10.25 6.81 6.41
C ASN A 57 -11.55 5.99 6.37
N ASN A 58 -11.61 4.94 5.57
CA ASN A 58 -12.76 4.04 5.48
C ASN A 58 -12.60 2.76 6.32
N ASP A 59 -11.50 2.62 7.06
CA ASP A 59 -11.22 1.46 7.91
C ASP A 59 -11.82 1.66 9.32
N PHE A 60 -13.14 1.48 9.44
CA PHE A 60 -13.89 1.77 10.68
C PHE A 60 -13.72 0.68 11.74
N ASP A 61 -13.73 -0.60 11.35
CA ASP A 61 -13.49 -1.72 12.27
C ASP A 61 -11.99 -1.98 12.46
N LYS A 62 -11.31 -1.04 13.10
CA LYS A 62 -9.87 -1.14 13.34
C LYS A 62 -9.47 -2.36 14.17
N SER A 63 -10.34 -2.82 15.07
CA SER A 63 -10.08 -4.01 15.88
C SER A 63 -10.13 -5.28 15.03
N GLY A 64 -11.21 -5.48 14.29
CA GLY A 64 -11.35 -6.63 13.41
C GLY A 64 -10.28 -6.68 12.33
N ILE A 65 -9.90 -5.54 11.76
CA ILE A 65 -8.79 -5.46 10.80
C ILE A 65 -7.46 -5.89 11.45
N ARG A 66 -7.15 -5.44 12.70
CA ARG A 66 -5.94 -5.89 13.40
C ARG A 66 -5.92 -7.39 13.63
N ASP A 67 -7.05 -7.94 14.05
CA ASP A 67 -7.20 -9.39 14.28
C ASP A 67 -6.98 -10.16 12.96
N ALA A 68 -7.60 -9.70 11.86
CA ALA A 68 -7.41 -10.30 10.54
C ALA A 68 -5.97 -10.24 10.04
N PHE A 69 -5.25 -9.12 10.26
CA PHE A 69 -3.81 -9.04 9.98
C PHE A 69 -3.02 -10.06 10.79
N SER A 70 -3.32 -10.20 12.09
CA SER A 70 -2.68 -11.20 12.96
C SER A 70 -2.93 -12.62 12.48
N ASP A 71 -4.16 -12.94 12.07
CA ASP A 71 -4.57 -14.26 11.58
C ASP A 71 -3.80 -14.73 10.34
N ILE A 72 -3.35 -13.79 9.50
CA ILE A 72 -2.55 -14.09 8.31
C ILE A 72 -1.05 -13.92 8.51
N GLY A 73 -0.61 -13.56 9.74
CA GLY A 73 0.80 -13.25 10.04
C GLY A 73 1.29 -11.91 9.48
N GLY A 74 0.38 -11.02 9.14
CA GLY A 74 0.65 -9.66 8.69
C GLY A 74 0.88 -8.67 9.84
N GLN A 75 1.20 -7.43 9.51
CA GLN A 75 1.41 -6.36 10.49
C GLN A 75 0.70 -5.07 10.08
N ILE A 76 -0.04 -4.46 11.01
CA ILE A 76 -0.64 -3.14 10.85
C ILE A 76 -0.24 -2.25 12.03
N LYS A 77 0.29 -1.05 11.77
CA LYS A 77 0.92 -0.18 12.78
C LYS A 77 0.13 1.11 13.10
N GLY A 78 -1.11 1.18 12.68
CA GLY A 78 -1.93 2.37 12.86
C GLY A 78 -2.01 3.21 11.60
N ASP A 79 -2.02 4.55 11.72
CA ASP A 79 -2.20 5.45 10.57
C ASP A 79 -0.88 5.75 9.83
N LEU A 80 0.26 5.57 10.50
CA LEU A 80 1.60 5.75 9.94
C LEU A 80 2.45 4.52 10.29
N TYR A 81 3.15 3.99 9.30
CA TYR A 81 4.12 2.92 9.49
C TYR A 81 5.47 3.34 8.91
N GLU A 82 6.47 3.40 9.79
CA GLU A 82 7.85 3.70 9.44
C GLU A 82 8.70 2.44 9.62
N PHE A 83 9.52 2.13 8.64
CA PHE A 83 10.44 1.00 8.69
C PHE A 83 11.61 1.21 7.73
N GLU A 84 12.64 0.39 7.91
CA GLU A 84 13.83 0.37 7.04
C GLU A 84 13.98 -1.00 6.39
N VAL A 85 14.31 -1.02 5.11
CA VAL A 85 14.60 -2.22 4.34
C VAL A 85 15.54 -1.88 3.19
N ASP A 86 16.57 -2.71 2.96
CA ASP A 86 17.61 -2.50 1.93
C ASP A 86 18.22 -1.08 1.97
N ASP A 87 18.54 -0.59 3.18
CA ASP A 87 19.07 0.75 3.44
C ASP A 87 18.16 1.91 2.98
N LEU A 88 16.87 1.64 2.76
CA LEU A 88 15.86 2.64 2.44
C LEU A 88 14.91 2.84 3.61
N ILE A 89 14.69 4.09 4.01
CA ILE A 89 13.74 4.46 5.05
C ILE A 89 12.39 4.75 4.41
N PHE A 90 11.40 3.95 4.77
CA PHE A 90 10.01 4.06 4.29
C PHE A 90 9.11 4.75 5.30
N ALA A 91 8.15 5.52 4.79
CA ALA A 91 6.92 5.87 5.48
C ALA A 91 5.74 5.42 4.65
N VAL A 92 4.78 4.76 5.30
CA VAL A 92 3.47 4.42 4.70
C VAL A 92 2.41 5.21 5.44
N TYR A 93 1.66 6.01 4.72
CA TYR A 93 0.57 6.84 5.23
C TYR A 93 -0.53 6.93 4.18
N HIS A 94 -1.77 6.63 4.54
CA HIS A 94 -2.86 6.59 3.56
C HIS A 94 -3.00 7.89 2.75
N GLY A 95 -2.84 9.04 3.38
CA GLY A 95 -2.92 10.34 2.71
C GLY A 95 -4.19 11.13 3.03
N THR A 96 -5.01 10.66 3.97
CA THR A 96 -6.28 11.30 4.38
C THR A 96 -6.13 12.79 4.71
N GLN A 97 -5.07 13.17 5.40
CA GLN A 97 -4.75 14.57 5.71
C GLN A 97 -3.61 15.02 4.80
N GLN A 98 -3.92 15.87 3.84
CA GLN A 98 -2.96 16.34 2.84
C GLN A 98 -1.75 17.02 3.49
N ASP A 99 -1.96 17.90 4.47
CA ASP A 99 -0.86 18.61 5.14
C ASP A 99 0.11 17.64 5.83
N ARG A 100 -0.42 16.62 6.49
CA ARG A 100 0.40 15.59 7.14
C ARG A 100 1.20 14.78 6.11
N ARG A 101 0.58 14.40 5.01
CA ARG A 101 1.27 13.71 3.90
C ARG A 101 2.40 14.58 3.35
N ASP A 102 2.13 15.86 3.11
CA ASP A 102 3.10 16.79 2.53
C ASP A 102 4.26 17.06 3.50
N LEU A 103 4.00 17.09 4.81
CA LEU A 103 5.05 17.15 5.84
C LEU A 103 5.95 15.92 5.82
N LEU A 104 5.39 14.71 5.72
CA LEU A 104 6.18 13.47 5.62
C LEU A 104 7.09 13.52 4.38
N ILE A 105 6.52 13.89 3.22
CA ILE A 105 7.25 13.96 1.95
C ILE A 105 8.40 14.99 2.01
N ARG A 106 8.16 16.17 2.58
CA ARG A 106 9.13 17.26 2.62
C ARG A 106 10.11 17.20 3.78
N SER A 107 9.91 16.29 4.73
CA SER A 107 10.75 16.17 5.93
C SER A 107 12.22 15.83 5.61
N GLY A 108 12.49 15.24 4.44
CA GLY A 108 13.81 14.72 4.08
C GLY A 108 14.26 13.50 4.90
N LYS A 109 13.37 12.98 5.76
CA LYS A 109 13.64 11.81 6.60
C LYS A 109 13.55 10.49 5.82
N TYR A 110 12.63 10.41 4.85
CA TYR A 110 12.31 9.17 4.15
C TYR A 110 12.90 9.14 2.75
N ASP A 111 13.36 7.96 2.36
CA ASP A 111 13.75 7.68 0.98
C ASP A 111 12.52 7.38 0.11
N VAL A 112 11.51 6.72 0.70
CA VAL A 112 10.26 6.37 0.02
C VAL A 112 9.06 6.69 0.91
N VAL A 113 8.08 7.39 0.37
CA VAL A 113 6.75 7.58 0.98
C VAL A 113 5.72 6.88 0.12
N VAL A 114 5.01 5.90 0.68
CA VAL A 114 3.91 5.20 0.02
C VAL A 114 2.59 5.73 0.55
N CYS A 115 1.69 6.12 -0.36
CA CYS A 115 0.35 6.60 -0.01
C CYS A 115 -0.73 5.98 -0.92
N GLY A 116 -2.00 6.20 -0.57
CA GLY A 116 -3.21 5.86 -1.30
C GLY A 116 -4.13 7.07 -1.43
N HIS A 117 -5.42 6.89 -1.12
CA HIS A 117 -6.47 7.92 -0.97
C HIS A 117 -6.87 8.66 -2.25
N THR A 118 -5.94 9.04 -3.09
CA THR A 118 -6.26 9.80 -4.30
C THR A 118 -6.78 8.94 -5.45
N HIS A 119 -6.66 7.61 -5.32
CA HIS A 119 -7.00 6.61 -6.33
C HIS A 119 -6.24 6.76 -7.67
N ARG A 120 -5.16 7.53 -7.67
CA ARG A 120 -4.33 7.80 -8.87
C ARG A 120 -2.92 7.29 -8.68
N THR A 121 -2.40 6.60 -9.67
CA THR A 121 -0.99 6.21 -9.68
C THR A 121 -0.09 7.44 -9.62
N LEU A 122 0.94 7.34 -8.78
CA LEU A 122 1.95 8.38 -8.65
C LEU A 122 3.33 7.76 -8.51
N ASN A 123 4.26 8.26 -9.30
CA ASN A 123 5.68 8.03 -9.16
C ASN A 123 6.38 9.37 -9.35
N SER A 124 6.70 10.04 -8.26
CA SER A 124 7.34 11.34 -8.33
C SER A 124 8.43 11.50 -7.28
N LYS A 125 9.36 12.41 -7.51
CA LYS A 125 10.46 12.70 -6.59
C LYS A 125 10.34 14.12 -6.07
N VAL A 126 10.35 14.25 -4.73
CA VAL A 126 10.34 15.53 -4.03
C VAL A 126 11.58 15.61 -3.15
N GLY A 127 12.54 16.46 -3.53
CA GLY A 127 13.85 16.45 -2.89
C GLY A 127 14.54 15.09 -3.05
N ARG A 128 14.88 14.45 -1.92
CA ARG A 128 15.44 13.09 -1.92
C ARG A 128 14.37 11.99 -1.89
N THR A 129 13.15 12.32 -1.50
CA THR A 129 12.07 11.37 -1.23
C THR A 129 11.36 10.96 -2.53
N LEU A 130 11.26 9.66 -2.77
CA LEU A 130 10.42 9.07 -3.79
C LEU A 130 8.99 8.91 -3.23
N VAL A 131 8.00 9.45 -3.92
CA VAL A 131 6.60 9.39 -3.54
C VAL A 131 5.87 8.44 -4.46
N LEU A 132 5.31 7.37 -3.89
CA LEU A 132 4.62 6.32 -4.63
C LEU A 132 3.15 6.22 -4.19
N ASN A 133 2.26 6.10 -5.17
CA ASN A 133 0.87 5.72 -4.94
C ASN A 133 0.51 4.64 -5.97
N PRO A 134 0.07 3.45 -5.57
CA PRO A 134 -0.28 2.38 -6.50
C PRO A 134 -1.60 2.61 -7.25
N GLY A 135 -2.32 3.70 -6.96
CA GLY A 135 -3.69 3.90 -7.45
C GLY A 135 -4.71 3.25 -6.54
N THR A 136 -5.80 2.77 -7.09
CA THR A 136 -6.86 2.04 -6.38
C THR A 136 -6.98 0.62 -6.90
N ALA A 137 -7.11 -0.36 -6.00
CA ALA A 137 -7.45 -1.72 -6.39
C ALA A 137 -8.98 -1.99 -6.37
N LYS A 138 -9.80 -1.01 -6.01
CA LYS A 138 -11.27 -1.12 -6.07
C LYS A 138 -11.78 -1.39 -7.49
N GLY A 139 -11.09 -0.88 -8.49
CA GLY A 139 -11.55 -0.90 -9.86
C GLY A 139 -12.44 0.29 -10.20
N TRP A 140 -13.19 0.17 -11.25
CA TRP A 140 -13.93 1.26 -11.90
C TRP A 140 -14.73 2.11 -10.91
N PHE A 141 -14.15 3.22 -10.51
CA PHE A 141 -14.79 4.29 -9.77
C PHE A 141 -14.28 5.62 -10.32
N PHE A 142 -15.16 6.50 -10.78
CA PHE A 142 -14.79 7.73 -11.50
C PHE A 142 -13.87 7.53 -12.73
N GLY A 143 -13.94 6.36 -13.38
CA GLY A 143 -13.17 6.08 -14.59
C GLY A 143 -11.73 5.62 -14.34
N TYR A 144 -11.33 5.33 -13.09
CA TYR A 144 -10.01 4.75 -12.82
C TYR A 144 -10.01 3.24 -12.98
N MET A 145 -8.97 2.72 -13.64
CA MET A 145 -8.69 1.28 -13.67
C MET A 145 -8.18 0.82 -12.32
N ALA A 146 -8.41 -0.45 -11.99
CA ALA A 146 -7.78 -1.06 -10.83
C ALA A 146 -6.30 -1.23 -11.09
N THR A 147 -5.46 -0.77 -10.18
CA THR A 147 -4.01 -0.81 -10.33
C THR A 147 -3.30 -1.22 -9.05
N ILE A 148 -2.14 -1.84 -9.23
CA ILE A 148 -1.16 -2.13 -8.18
C ILE A 148 0.22 -1.68 -8.64
N GLY A 149 1.22 -1.70 -7.74
CA GLY A 149 2.60 -1.41 -8.07
C GLY A 149 3.55 -2.52 -7.63
N ILE A 150 4.65 -2.70 -8.36
CA ILE A 150 5.78 -3.49 -7.90
C ILE A 150 7.00 -2.57 -7.87
N PHE A 151 7.50 -2.32 -6.68
CA PHE A 151 8.68 -1.50 -6.43
C PHE A 151 9.91 -2.38 -6.23
N ASP A 152 10.99 -2.07 -6.94
CA ASP A 152 12.30 -2.71 -6.76
C ASP A 152 13.23 -1.78 -5.97
N THR A 153 13.64 -2.21 -4.78
CA THR A 153 14.49 -1.42 -3.87
C THR A 153 15.89 -1.17 -4.45
N LEU A 154 16.40 -2.07 -5.28
CA LEU A 154 17.73 -1.96 -5.86
C LEU A 154 17.79 -0.88 -6.95
N THR A 155 16.81 -0.92 -7.85
CA THR A 155 16.74 0.03 -8.98
C THR A 155 15.98 1.30 -8.64
N LYS A 156 15.20 1.28 -7.54
CA LYS A 156 14.25 2.32 -7.12
C LYS A 156 13.18 2.62 -8.19
N ALA A 157 12.91 1.64 -9.05
CA ALA A 157 11.88 1.70 -10.06
C ALA A 157 10.56 1.08 -9.56
N VAL A 158 9.44 1.66 -9.97
CA VAL A 158 8.11 1.07 -9.77
C VAL A 158 7.48 0.76 -11.12
N ASN A 159 6.88 -0.42 -11.23
CA ASN A 159 6.05 -0.83 -12.35
C ASN A 159 4.61 -0.89 -11.88
N PHE A 160 3.72 -0.11 -12.50
CA PHE A 160 2.28 -0.19 -12.25
C PHE A 160 1.64 -1.20 -13.19
N ILE A 161 0.70 -1.97 -12.65
CA ILE A 161 0.04 -3.08 -13.34
C ILE A 161 -1.47 -2.91 -13.18
N ASP A 162 -2.18 -2.95 -14.30
CA ASP A 162 -3.64 -2.98 -14.31
C ASP A 162 -4.13 -4.39 -13.93
N LEU A 163 -5.21 -4.47 -13.12
CA LEU A 163 -5.81 -5.72 -12.63
C LEU A 163 -7.01 -6.19 -13.47
#